data_b52ee243cac3e9c88d4acb6be2895db6
#
_entry.id   b52ee243cac3e9c88d4acb6be2895db6
#
_cell.length_a   1.000
_cell.length_b   1.000
_cell.length_c   1.000
_cell.angle_alpha   90.00
_cell.angle_beta   90.00
_cell.angle_gamma   90.00
#
_symmetry.space_group_name_H-M   'P 1'
#
loop_
_entity.id
_entity.type
_entity.pdbx_description
1 polymer ?
#
loop_
_entity_poly.entity_id
_entity_poly.type
_entity_poly.pdbx_seq_one_letter_code
_entity_poly.pdbx_strand_id
1 'polypeptide(L)'
;MSENKVPITRIGKFFGAEDYDLEIQFGEEWLYGDMNFTLVLYRVDRQKTKTDSVYGETVSDGIKFLPPIEFKGHVQIMAPENKNLGSSKIEQFEPGNLKVSVYQKQLDELGVDISFGDYIGYYETEDRVRYYTVNNDGRVISDNKHTYAGYRPFYRTIMASAVVNNEFRGL
;
A
#
# COMPACT_ATOMS: atom_id res chain seq x y z
N MET A 1 32.50 -9.92 0.58
CA MET A 1 32.33 -9.84 -0.89
C MET A 1 31.60 -8.53 -1.17
N SER A 2 32.29 -7.53 -1.71
CA SER A 2 31.66 -6.27 -2.09
C SER A 2 30.89 -6.53 -3.38
N GLU A 3 29.56 -6.44 -3.33
CA GLU A 3 28.75 -6.40 -4.53
C GLU A 3 29.16 -5.21 -5.37
N ASN A 4 29.76 -5.47 -6.52
CA ASN A 4 29.98 -4.46 -7.54
C ASN A 4 28.62 -4.04 -8.12
N LYS A 5 27.92 -3.18 -7.40
CA LYS A 5 26.74 -2.50 -7.94
C LYS A 5 27.22 -1.48 -8.96
N VAL A 6 27.00 -1.76 -10.23
CA VAL A 6 27.21 -0.77 -11.28
C VAL A 6 26.24 0.38 -11.02
N PRO A 7 26.72 1.61 -10.77
CA PRO A 7 25.83 2.74 -10.56
C PRO A 7 25.05 2.99 -11.86
N ILE A 8 23.73 2.86 -11.79
CA ILE A 8 22.87 3.25 -12.90
C ILE A 8 22.74 4.77 -12.86
N THR A 9 23.53 5.44 -13.68
CA THR A 9 23.48 6.89 -13.82
C THR A 9 22.61 7.20 -15.03
N ARG A 10 21.35 7.53 -14.80
CA ARG A 10 20.50 8.13 -15.81
C ARG A 10 20.59 9.65 -15.65
N ILE A 11 21.49 10.27 -16.35
CA ILE A 11 21.57 11.72 -16.42
C ILE A 11 20.64 12.18 -17.55
N GLY A 12 19.42 12.56 -17.19
CA GLY A 12 18.58 13.36 -18.09
C GLY A 12 19.16 14.76 -18.19
N LYS A 13 19.22 15.34 -19.39
CA LYS A 13 19.73 16.72 -19.60
C LYS A 13 18.93 17.79 -18.84
N PHE A 14 17.74 17.46 -18.36
CA PHE A 14 16.79 18.43 -17.78
C PHE A 14 16.39 18.11 -16.32
N PHE A 15 16.72 16.91 -15.81
CA PHE A 15 16.36 16.50 -14.46
C PHE A 15 17.59 15.87 -13.78
N GLY A 16 18.02 16.49 -12.70
CA GLY A 16 19.11 16.02 -11.85
C GLY A 16 18.62 15.39 -10.55
N ALA A 17 19.56 14.97 -9.72
CA ALA A 17 19.26 14.47 -8.37
C ALA A 17 18.63 15.57 -7.49
N GLU A 18 19.04 16.82 -7.69
CA GLU A 18 18.53 17.98 -6.94
C GLU A 18 17.04 18.24 -7.26
N ASP A 19 16.64 18.11 -8.54
CA ASP A 19 15.24 18.25 -8.93
C ASP A 19 14.37 17.15 -8.33
N TYR A 20 14.90 15.92 -8.25
CA TYR A 20 14.23 14.80 -7.60
C TYR A 20 14.02 15.05 -6.10
N ASP A 21 15.05 15.53 -5.41
CA ASP A 21 14.99 15.83 -3.98
C ASP A 21 14.02 16.98 -3.69
N LEU A 22 13.97 17.99 -4.57
CA LEU A 22 13.02 19.10 -4.49
C LEU A 22 11.57 18.62 -4.65
N GLU A 23 11.29 17.75 -5.62
CA GLU A 23 9.95 17.18 -5.81
C GLU A 23 9.51 16.32 -4.61
N ILE A 24 10.44 15.56 -4.03
CA ILE A 24 10.16 14.82 -2.80
C ILE A 24 9.81 15.79 -1.66
N GLN A 25 10.58 16.86 -1.49
CA GLN A 25 10.32 17.84 -0.44
C GLN A 25 8.94 18.48 -0.61
N PHE A 26 8.57 18.91 -1.80
CA PHE A 26 7.22 19.45 -2.06
C PHE A 26 6.12 18.41 -1.77
N GLY A 27 6.35 17.17 -2.18
CA GLY A 27 5.41 16.10 -1.93
C GLY A 27 5.24 15.80 -0.44
N GLU A 28 6.32 15.84 0.32
CA GLU A 28 6.30 15.67 1.77
C GLU A 28 5.59 16.84 2.46
N GLU A 29 5.88 18.08 2.10
CA GLU A 29 5.21 19.26 2.65
C GLU A 29 3.70 19.19 2.43
N TRP A 30 3.28 18.82 1.22
CA TRP A 30 1.87 18.63 0.90
C TRP A 30 1.23 17.48 1.68
N LEU A 31 1.91 16.35 1.79
CA LEU A 31 1.40 15.15 2.46
C LEU A 31 1.27 15.35 3.98
N TYR A 32 2.27 15.99 4.60
CA TYR A 32 2.29 16.22 6.03
C TYR A 32 1.53 17.48 6.47
N GLY A 33 1.46 18.50 5.60
CA GLY A 33 0.79 19.75 5.86
C GLY A 33 -0.70 19.72 5.48
N ASP A 34 -0.96 19.64 4.20
CA ASP A 34 -2.32 19.86 3.68
C ASP A 34 -3.22 18.63 3.79
N MET A 35 -2.68 17.44 3.49
CA MET A 35 -3.49 16.22 3.46
C MET A 35 -3.55 15.52 4.82
N ASN A 36 -2.42 15.40 5.48
CA ASN A 36 -2.24 14.85 6.83
C ASN A 36 -3.03 13.56 7.17
N PHE A 37 -3.29 12.70 6.19
CA PHE A 37 -3.95 11.42 6.42
C PHE A 37 -2.96 10.41 7.00
N THR A 38 -3.26 9.93 8.20
CA THR A 38 -2.50 8.86 8.86
C THR A 38 -3.18 7.53 8.62
N LEU A 39 -2.39 6.58 8.19
CA LEU A 39 -2.77 5.19 7.96
C LEU A 39 -1.93 4.30 8.87
N VAL A 40 -2.46 3.15 9.20
CA VAL A 40 -1.74 2.15 10.01
C VAL A 40 -1.53 0.89 9.20
N LEU A 41 -0.28 0.49 9.04
CA LEU A 41 0.11 -0.75 8.38
C LEU A 41 0.22 -1.88 9.39
N TYR A 42 -0.54 -2.94 9.18
CA TYR A 42 -0.46 -4.21 9.91
C TYR A 42 0.16 -5.26 9.00
N ARG A 43 1.44 -5.50 9.17
CA ARG A 43 2.16 -6.51 8.38
C ARG A 43 1.92 -7.89 8.95
N VAL A 44 1.62 -8.84 8.07
CA VAL A 44 1.43 -10.22 8.47
C VAL A 44 2.78 -10.89 8.74
N ASP A 45 2.95 -11.44 9.94
CA ASP A 45 4.10 -12.29 10.28
C ASP A 45 3.92 -13.67 9.63
N ARG A 46 4.46 -13.83 8.44
CA ARG A 46 4.34 -15.06 7.64
C ARG A 46 5.00 -16.27 8.29
N GLN A 47 5.91 -16.07 9.23
CA GLN A 47 6.58 -17.17 9.94
C GLN A 47 5.72 -17.72 11.07
N LYS A 48 4.92 -16.86 11.70
CA LYS A 48 4.06 -17.23 12.84
C LYS A 48 2.61 -17.46 12.45
N THR A 49 2.20 -17.02 11.27
CA THR A 49 0.84 -17.22 10.77
C THR A 49 0.63 -18.67 10.39
N LYS A 50 -0.41 -19.28 10.94
CA LYS A 50 -0.78 -20.67 10.64
C LYS A 50 -1.56 -20.72 9.34
N THR A 51 -1.04 -21.42 8.36
CA THR A 51 -1.68 -21.67 7.07
C THR A 51 -2.15 -23.12 7.03
N ASP A 52 -3.35 -23.34 6.53
CA ASP A 52 -3.85 -24.70 6.28
C ASP A 52 -2.98 -25.35 5.19
N SER A 53 -2.47 -26.54 5.48
CA SER A 53 -1.53 -27.24 4.58
C SER A 53 -2.20 -27.78 3.31
N VAL A 54 -3.53 -27.90 3.30
CA VAL A 54 -4.30 -28.47 2.19
C VAL A 54 -4.78 -27.38 1.24
N TYR A 55 -5.28 -26.28 1.78
CA TYR A 55 -5.90 -25.22 1.00
C TYR A 55 -5.02 -23.97 0.84
N GLY A 56 -3.92 -23.88 1.57
CA GLY A 56 -3.03 -22.72 1.55
C GLY A 56 -3.66 -21.44 2.12
N GLU A 57 -4.85 -21.55 2.69
CA GLU A 57 -5.57 -20.44 3.31
C GLU A 57 -5.18 -20.28 4.77
N THR A 58 -5.20 -19.06 5.24
CA THR A 58 -4.92 -18.76 6.64
C THR A 58 -6.15 -19.10 7.48
N VAL A 59 -5.96 -19.89 8.55
CA VAL A 59 -7.03 -20.16 9.51
C VAL A 59 -7.43 -18.84 10.16
N SER A 60 -8.73 -18.56 10.25
CA SER A 60 -9.30 -17.27 10.70
C SER A 60 -8.78 -16.73 12.04
N ASP A 61 -8.30 -17.58 12.94
CA ASP A 61 -7.65 -17.21 14.20
C ASP A 61 -6.12 -17.33 14.16
N GLY A 62 -5.56 -17.61 12.98
CA GLY A 62 -4.14 -17.94 12.81
C GLY A 62 -3.26 -16.78 12.36
N ILE A 63 -3.83 -15.64 11.95
CA ILE A 63 -3.04 -14.49 11.48
C ILE A 63 -2.34 -13.84 12.67
N LYS A 64 -1.02 -13.73 12.56
CA LYS A 64 -0.19 -12.98 13.50
C LYS A 64 0.39 -11.77 12.80
N PHE A 65 0.35 -10.64 13.49
CA PHE A 65 0.83 -9.37 12.98
C PHE A 65 2.17 -9.00 13.62
N LEU A 66 3.01 -8.33 12.85
CA LEU A 66 4.13 -7.56 13.36
C LEU A 66 3.59 -6.27 14.01
N PRO A 67 4.40 -5.57 14.83
CA PRO A 67 3.99 -4.30 15.40
C PRO A 67 3.45 -3.36 14.33
N PRO A 68 2.30 -2.69 14.57
CA PRO A 68 1.71 -1.76 13.62
C PRO A 68 2.62 -0.55 13.39
N ILE A 69 2.59 0.00 12.20
CA ILE A 69 3.41 1.14 11.78
C ILE A 69 2.52 2.19 11.17
N GLU A 70 2.63 3.41 11.69
CA GLU A 70 1.95 4.56 11.12
C GLU A 70 2.71 5.11 9.92
N PHE A 71 1.98 5.48 8.88
CA PHE A 71 2.54 6.14 7.71
C PHE A 71 1.55 7.13 7.12
N LYS A 72 2.03 8.05 6.30
CA LYS A 72 1.22 9.03 5.60
C LYS A 72 1.00 8.60 4.16
N GLY A 73 -0.18 8.84 3.64
CA GLY A 73 -0.50 8.53 2.25
C GLY A 73 -1.68 9.31 1.73
N HIS A 74 -1.68 9.55 0.43
CA HIS A 74 -2.86 10.09 -0.25
C HIS A 74 -3.88 8.97 -0.43
N VAL A 75 -5.07 9.17 0.13
CA VAL A 75 -6.14 8.16 0.20
C VAL A 75 -7.26 8.50 -0.78
N GLN A 76 -7.65 7.50 -1.56
CA GLN A 76 -8.86 7.54 -2.37
C GLN A 76 -9.70 6.31 -2.06
N ILE A 77 -10.92 6.53 -1.55
CA ILE A 77 -11.86 5.45 -1.24
C ILE A 77 -12.86 5.37 -2.39
N MET A 78 -13.00 4.17 -2.95
CA MET A 78 -14.05 3.84 -3.89
C MET A 78 -15.20 3.19 -3.13
N ALA A 79 -16.41 3.71 -3.32
CA ALA A 79 -17.60 3.17 -2.68
C ALA A 79 -17.86 1.71 -3.14
N PRO A 80 -18.49 0.88 -2.30
CA PRO A 80 -18.94 -0.43 -2.72
C PRO A 80 -20.00 -0.28 -3.82
N GLU A 81 -19.89 -1.10 -4.84
CA GLU A 81 -20.81 -1.08 -5.97
C GLU A 81 -21.42 -2.47 -6.21
N ASN A 82 -22.69 -2.49 -6.60
CA ASN A 82 -23.33 -3.70 -7.11
C ASN A 82 -23.15 -3.73 -8.63
N LYS A 83 -22.43 -4.70 -9.15
CA LYS A 83 -22.28 -4.92 -10.58
C LYS A 83 -23.24 -5.99 -11.06
N ASN A 84 -24.05 -5.65 -12.05
CA ASN A 84 -24.88 -6.63 -12.76
C ASN A 84 -24.01 -7.39 -13.75
N LEU A 85 -23.85 -8.69 -13.56
CA LEU A 85 -23.13 -9.59 -14.46
C LEU A 85 -24.08 -10.11 -15.54
N GLY A 86 -24.13 -9.41 -16.68
CA GLY A 86 -24.85 -9.84 -17.86
C GLY A 86 -26.37 -9.69 -17.77
N SER A 87 -27.08 -10.31 -18.72
CA SER A 87 -28.58 -10.29 -18.84
C SER A 87 -29.30 -11.12 -17.77
N SER A 88 -28.57 -11.86 -16.94
CA SER A 88 -29.10 -12.58 -15.79
C SER A 88 -28.97 -11.67 -14.57
N LYS A 89 -30.04 -11.57 -13.76
CA LYS A 89 -30.08 -10.77 -12.51
C LYS A 89 -29.14 -11.24 -11.41
N ILE A 90 -27.89 -11.55 -11.75
CA ILE A 90 -26.87 -11.88 -10.78
C ILE A 90 -26.16 -10.58 -10.42
N GLU A 91 -26.47 -10.05 -9.26
CA GLU A 91 -25.77 -8.91 -8.68
C GLU A 91 -24.54 -9.42 -7.96
N GLN A 92 -23.36 -8.96 -8.38
CA GLN A 92 -22.14 -9.17 -7.65
C GLN A 92 -21.85 -7.92 -6.82
N PHE A 93 -21.79 -8.10 -5.52
CA PHE A 93 -21.35 -7.04 -4.60
C PHE A 93 -19.82 -6.92 -4.65
N GLU A 94 -19.32 -5.79 -5.12
CA GLU A 94 -17.92 -5.43 -4.98
C GLU A 94 -17.74 -4.61 -3.69
N PRO A 95 -16.96 -5.12 -2.71
CA PRO A 95 -16.64 -4.34 -1.53
C PRO A 95 -15.85 -3.09 -1.94
N GLY A 96 -16.01 -2.01 -1.20
CA GLY A 96 -15.28 -0.77 -1.45
C GLY A 96 -13.77 -1.01 -1.46
N ASN A 97 -13.07 -0.31 -2.33
CA ASN A 97 -11.63 -0.41 -2.48
C ASN A 97 -10.95 0.85 -1.95
N LEU A 98 -9.78 0.66 -1.36
CA LEU A 98 -8.88 1.71 -0.92
C LEU A 98 -7.70 1.79 -1.90
N LYS A 99 -7.45 2.99 -2.42
CA LYS A 99 -6.25 3.29 -3.18
C LYS A 99 -5.40 4.25 -2.38
N VAL A 100 -4.17 3.87 -2.11
CA VAL A 100 -3.22 4.68 -1.34
C VAL A 100 -2.00 4.96 -2.18
N SER A 101 -1.66 6.23 -2.34
CA SER A 101 -0.38 6.64 -2.91
C SER A 101 0.55 7.07 -1.79
N VAL A 102 1.71 6.43 -1.72
CA VAL A 102 2.72 6.65 -0.68
C VAL A 102 4.07 6.92 -1.33
N TYR A 103 4.85 7.85 -0.76
CA TYR A 103 6.20 8.10 -1.24
C TYR A 103 7.14 6.98 -0.83
N GLN A 104 7.94 6.50 -1.79
CA GLN A 104 8.87 5.41 -1.56
C GLN A 104 9.91 5.77 -0.50
N LYS A 105 10.39 7.02 -0.48
CA LYS A 105 11.33 7.52 0.51
C LYS A 105 10.83 7.32 1.94
N GLN A 106 9.54 7.60 2.21
CA GLN A 106 8.95 7.40 3.54
C GLN A 106 9.01 5.93 3.98
N LEU A 107 8.70 4.99 3.06
CA LEU A 107 8.76 3.56 3.36
C LEU A 107 10.21 3.11 3.62
N ASP A 108 11.16 3.64 2.86
CA ASP A 108 12.58 3.34 3.03
C ASP A 108 13.10 3.89 4.37
N GLU A 109 12.70 5.08 4.79
CA GLU A 109 13.05 5.69 6.08
C GLU A 109 12.45 4.92 7.27
N LEU A 110 11.21 4.44 7.13
CA LEU A 110 10.57 3.57 8.12
C LEU A 110 11.16 2.15 8.14
N GLY A 111 11.97 1.80 7.15
CA GLY A 111 12.54 0.46 7.01
C GLY A 111 11.47 -0.61 6.79
N VAL A 112 10.37 -0.25 6.13
CA VAL A 112 9.24 -1.15 5.91
C VAL A 112 8.91 -1.27 4.44
N ASP A 113 8.37 -2.43 4.08
CA ASP A 113 7.78 -2.67 2.77
C ASP A 113 6.35 -3.15 2.95
N ILE A 114 5.45 -2.65 2.09
CA ILE A 114 4.05 -3.05 2.05
C ILE A 114 3.94 -4.17 1.02
N SER A 115 3.39 -5.31 1.45
CA SER A 115 3.30 -6.50 0.62
C SER A 115 1.85 -6.95 0.43
N PHE A 116 1.63 -7.73 -0.62
CA PHE A 116 0.36 -8.42 -0.82
C PHE A 116 -0.05 -9.20 0.43
N GLY A 117 -1.30 -9.06 0.86
CA GLY A 117 -1.85 -9.72 2.04
C GLY A 117 -1.61 -8.99 3.37
N ASP A 118 -0.87 -7.88 3.38
CA ASP A 118 -0.83 -7.00 4.55
C ASP A 118 -2.15 -6.22 4.69
N TYR A 119 -2.38 -5.64 5.85
CA TYR A 119 -3.60 -4.89 6.12
C TYR A 119 -3.30 -3.42 6.36
N ILE A 120 -4.20 -2.56 5.89
CA ILE A 120 -4.14 -1.12 6.10
C ILE A 120 -5.37 -0.70 6.91
N GLY A 121 -5.14 -0.10 8.07
CA GLY A 121 -6.16 0.56 8.86
C GLY A 121 -6.31 2.02 8.44
N TYR A 122 -7.54 2.44 8.18
CA TYR A 122 -7.89 3.81 7.87
C TYR A 122 -8.94 4.32 8.84
N TYR A 123 -8.65 5.45 9.50
CA TYR A 123 -9.58 6.12 10.40
C TYR A 123 -10.58 6.93 9.56
N GLU A 124 -11.81 6.43 9.46
CA GLU A 124 -12.90 7.13 8.79
C GLU A 124 -13.42 8.29 9.66
N THR A 125 -13.46 8.04 10.97
CA THR A 125 -13.73 9.01 12.04
C THR A 125 -12.86 8.66 13.25
N GLU A 126 -12.82 9.53 14.27
CA GLU A 126 -12.04 9.28 15.50
C GLU A 126 -12.38 7.93 16.15
N ASP A 127 -13.63 7.49 16.04
CA ASP A 127 -14.15 6.26 16.68
C ASP A 127 -14.27 5.06 15.72
N ARG A 128 -14.04 5.27 14.41
CA ARG A 128 -14.30 4.23 13.40
C ARG A 128 -13.10 3.98 12.51
N VAL A 129 -12.51 2.82 12.70
CA VAL A 129 -11.44 2.30 11.85
C VAL A 129 -12.00 1.31 10.84
N ARG A 130 -11.60 1.43 9.58
CA ARG A 130 -11.83 0.42 8.55
C ARG A 130 -10.52 -0.24 8.19
N TYR A 131 -10.58 -1.53 7.96
CA TYR A 131 -9.44 -2.34 7.56
C TYR A 131 -9.58 -2.78 6.11
N TYR A 132 -8.46 -2.77 5.41
CA TYR A 132 -8.36 -3.16 4.01
C TYR A 132 -7.20 -4.11 3.83
N THR A 133 -7.41 -5.18 3.06
CA THR A 133 -6.35 -6.13 2.71
C THR A 133 -5.67 -5.68 1.42
N VAL A 134 -4.36 -5.60 1.44
CA VAL A 134 -3.55 -5.23 0.27
C VAL A 134 -3.64 -6.32 -0.78
N ASN A 135 -4.22 -6.02 -1.94
CA ASN A 135 -4.33 -6.90 -3.09
C ASN A 135 -3.38 -6.53 -4.24
N ASN A 136 -2.84 -5.31 -4.21
CA ASN A 136 -1.78 -4.88 -5.12
C ASN A 136 -0.83 -3.95 -4.35
N ASP A 137 0.41 -4.37 -4.20
CA ASP A 137 1.43 -3.65 -3.45
C ASP A 137 2.05 -2.47 -4.23
N GLY A 138 1.63 -2.27 -5.48
CA GLY A 138 2.07 -1.16 -6.32
C GLY A 138 3.55 -1.21 -6.68
N ARG A 139 4.21 -2.36 -6.56
CA ARG A 139 5.62 -2.49 -6.97
C ARG A 139 5.77 -2.18 -8.45
N VAL A 140 6.76 -1.38 -8.76
CA VAL A 140 7.07 -1.02 -10.15
C VAL A 140 7.77 -2.19 -10.81
N ILE A 141 7.07 -2.87 -11.72
CA ILE A 141 7.64 -4.01 -12.45
C ILE A 141 8.32 -3.55 -13.74
N SER A 142 7.67 -2.71 -14.53
CA SER A 142 8.20 -2.25 -15.83
C SER A 142 7.68 -0.88 -16.25
N ASP A 143 6.75 -0.32 -15.52
CA ASP A 143 6.08 0.93 -15.86
C ASP A 143 6.75 2.11 -15.17
N ASN A 144 7.24 3.07 -15.95
CA ASN A 144 7.90 4.29 -15.45
C ASN A 144 6.93 5.30 -14.82
N LYS A 145 5.65 4.98 -14.69
CA LYS A 145 4.63 5.91 -14.15
C LYS A 145 4.90 6.34 -12.71
N HIS A 146 5.62 5.52 -11.95
CA HIS A 146 5.92 5.79 -10.54
C HIS A 146 7.34 6.28 -10.30
N THR A 147 8.08 6.53 -11.39
CA THR A 147 9.43 7.06 -11.31
C THR A 147 9.44 8.51 -11.79
N TYR A 148 10.13 9.36 -11.05
CA TYR A 148 10.36 10.73 -11.50
C TYR A 148 11.43 10.74 -12.58
N ALA A 149 11.07 11.22 -13.77
CA ALA A 149 11.94 11.27 -14.95
C ALA A 149 12.66 9.92 -15.26
N GLY A 150 12.13 8.80 -14.83
CA GLY A 150 12.72 7.49 -14.98
C GLY A 150 13.99 7.25 -14.14
N TYR A 151 14.26 8.11 -13.16
CA TYR A 151 15.49 8.08 -12.37
C TYR A 151 15.40 7.19 -11.14
N ARG A 152 14.37 7.39 -10.30
CA ARG A 152 14.13 6.64 -9.06
C ARG A 152 12.64 6.39 -8.87
N PRO A 153 12.26 5.32 -8.15
CA PRO A 153 10.90 5.19 -7.67
C PRO A 153 10.53 6.41 -6.82
N PHE A 154 9.45 7.07 -7.18
CA PHE A 154 9.00 8.29 -6.53
C PHE A 154 7.86 8.00 -5.57
N TYR A 155 6.79 7.42 -6.06
CA TYR A 155 5.66 6.98 -5.24
C TYR A 155 5.16 5.61 -5.69
N ARG A 156 4.44 4.95 -4.79
CA ARG A 156 3.74 3.70 -5.04
C ARG A 156 2.25 3.91 -4.88
N THR A 157 1.49 3.30 -5.76
CA THR A 157 0.04 3.23 -5.63
C THR A 157 -0.36 1.83 -5.21
N ILE A 158 -0.81 1.72 -3.97
CA ILE A 158 -1.24 0.48 -3.34
C ILE A 158 -2.74 0.38 -3.50
N MET A 159 -3.25 -0.80 -3.84
CA MET A 159 -4.68 -1.08 -3.87
C MET A 159 -5.01 -2.11 -2.81
N ALA A 160 -6.08 -1.85 -2.07
CA ALA A 160 -6.54 -2.73 -1.01
C ALA A 160 -8.07 -2.84 -1.06
N SER A 161 -8.60 -4.01 -0.75
CA SER A 161 -10.03 -4.28 -0.69
C SER A 161 -10.52 -4.29 0.75
N ALA A 162 -11.75 -3.82 0.97
CA ALA A 162 -12.33 -3.80 2.31
C ALA A 162 -12.43 -5.21 2.89
N VAL A 163 -11.99 -5.36 4.13
CA VAL A 163 -12.08 -6.61 4.88
C VAL A 163 -13.52 -6.81 5.34
N VAL A 164 -14.07 -7.98 5.08
CA VAL A 164 -15.38 -8.38 5.59
C VAL A 164 -15.27 -8.64 7.10
N ASN A 165 -16.22 -8.15 7.87
CA ASN A 165 -16.20 -7.94 9.34
C ASN A 165 -15.69 -9.08 10.25
N ASN A 166 -15.33 -10.25 9.73
CA ASN A 166 -14.90 -11.40 10.54
C ASN A 166 -13.43 -11.80 10.36
N GLU A 167 -12.72 -11.22 9.38
CA GLU A 167 -11.34 -11.65 9.08
C GLU A 167 -10.30 -10.98 9.98
N PHE A 168 -10.58 -9.75 10.43
CA PHE A 168 -9.67 -8.99 11.28
C PHE A 168 -10.04 -9.12 12.75
N ARG A 169 -9.79 -10.29 13.31
CA ARG A 169 -9.93 -10.57 14.75
C ARG A 169 -8.55 -10.83 15.34
N GLY A 170 -7.84 -9.80 15.72
CA GLY A 170 -6.49 -10.09 16.22
C GLY A 170 -5.69 -8.91 16.80
N LEU A 171 -6.37 -7.88 17.23
CA LEU A 171 -5.75 -6.83 18.04
C LEU A 171 -6.37 -6.83 19.43
#